data_1f0362114b12eeeded7b942a7c4909cf
#
_entry.id   1f0362114b12eeeded7b942a7c4909cf
#
_cell.length_a   1.000
_cell.length_b   1.000
_cell.length_c   1.000
_cell.angle_alpha   90.00
_cell.angle_beta   90.00
_cell.angle_gamma   90.00
#
_symmetry.space_group_name_H-M   'P 1'
#
loop_
_entity.id
_entity.type
_entity.pdbx_description
1 polymer ?
#
loop_
_entity_poly.entity_id
_entity_poly.type
_entity_poly.pdbx_seq_one_letter_code
_entity_poly.pdbx_strand_id
1 'polypeptide(L)'
;MGAIPARYGASRLPGKPLLLINGRPMIEHVYTRVARARGLARVVVLTDDERIARAVEAFGGEWEMTPADCASGTDRIAWAARSWDVSAVINIQGDEPLIDPEVVSLIADHLETNPDDPMVTLATPAAPEELGNPNAVKVATARDGSALYFSRSPIPYPRNEGGAAPLKHLGIYGYRKDALLLLAGLPPTPLERSESLEQLRAAQAMRSVPLAQSAGVISHSPPKPSTARAIRSSSVSTTTRARPRARAARA
;
A
#
# COMPACT_ATOMS: atom_id res chain seq x y z
N MET A 1 -14.57 -3.73 1.44
CA MET A 1 -15.07 -2.47 2.00
C MET A 1 -13.91 -1.51 2.21
N GLY A 2 -14.03 -0.21 1.86
CA GLY A 2 -13.03 0.82 2.10
C GLY A 2 -13.31 1.54 3.43
N ALA A 3 -12.30 1.67 4.30
CA ALA A 3 -12.39 2.35 5.59
C ALA A 3 -11.33 3.46 5.70
N ILE A 4 -11.78 4.66 6.04
CA ILE A 4 -10.94 5.86 6.12
C ILE A 4 -10.96 6.36 7.56
N PRO A 5 -9.99 5.98 8.42
CA PRO A 5 -9.92 6.49 9.77
C PRO A 5 -9.51 7.97 9.77
N ALA A 6 -10.28 8.80 10.48
CA ALA A 6 -10.07 10.23 10.57
C ALA A 6 -10.30 10.71 12.00
N ARG A 7 -9.27 11.24 12.67
CA ARG A 7 -9.38 11.82 14.00
C ARG A 7 -9.09 13.32 13.99
N TYR A 8 -9.78 14.06 14.85
CA TYR A 8 -9.52 15.49 15.00
C TYR A 8 -8.21 15.76 15.75
N GLY A 9 -7.92 14.97 16.78
CA GLY A 9 -6.81 15.13 17.70
C GLY A 9 -5.45 14.66 17.16
N ALA A 10 -5.09 14.99 15.92
CA ALA A 10 -3.76 14.71 15.39
C ALA A 10 -2.69 15.57 16.11
N SER A 11 -1.64 14.96 16.68
CA SER A 11 -0.63 15.65 17.49
C SER A 11 0.14 16.75 16.76
N ARG A 12 0.39 16.60 15.45
CA ARG A 12 1.12 17.58 14.63
C ARG A 12 0.23 18.66 14.05
N LEU A 13 -1.03 18.35 13.72
CA LEU A 13 -1.94 19.27 13.06
C LEU A 13 -3.39 18.91 13.43
N PRO A 14 -3.92 19.44 14.56
CA PRO A 14 -5.31 19.20 14.95
C PRO A 14 -6.28 19.64 13.85
N GLY A 15 -7.33 18.85 13.64
CA GLY A 15 -8.32 19.14 12.60
C GLY A 15 -7.84 18.92 11.17
N LYS A 16 -6.70 18.25 10.95
CA LYS A 16 -6.13 17.98 9.63
C LYS A 16 -7.17 17.49 8.59
N PRO A 17 -8.10 16.55 8.91
CA PRO A 17 -9.10 16.10 7.94
C PRO A 17 -10.05 17.21 7.42
N LEU A 18 -10.21 18.27 8.20
CA LEU A 18 -11.09 19.40 7.88
C LEU A 18 -10.37 20.57 7.19
N LEU A 19 -9.04 20.52 7.04
CA LEU A 19 -8.30 21.55 6.31
C LEU A 19 -8.77 21.63 4.87
N LEU A 20 -8.99 22.87 4.41
CA LEU A 20 -9.49 23.11 3.06
C LEU A 20 -8.35 23.02 2.03
N ILE A 21 -8.55 22.20 1.03
CA ILE A 21 -7.74 22.15 -0.20
C ILE A 21 -8.65 22.55 -1.33
N ASN A 22 -8.37 23.67 -1.99
CA ASN A 22 -9.22 24.24 -3.04
C ASN A 22 -10.71 24.36 -2.63
N GLY A 23 -10.94 24.82 -1.39
CA GLY A 23 -12.30 25.06 -0.87
C GLY A 23 -13.07 23.84 -0.37
N ARG A 24 -12.48 22.64 -0.39
CA ARG A 24 -13.07 21.39 0.11
C ARG A 24 -12.24 20.79 1.24
N PRO A 25 -12.85 20.18 2.26
CA PRO A 25 -12.11 19.47 3.31
C PRO A 25 -11.20 18.38 2.73
N MET A 26 -10.02 18.17 3.34
CA MET A 26 -9.09 17.11 2.92
C MET A 26 -9.78 15.74 2.87
N ILE A 27 -10.62 15.43 3.86
CA ILE A 27 -11.35 14.15 3.92
C ILE A 27 -12.30 13.94 2.73
N GLU A 28 -12.88 15.02 2.17
CA GLU A 28 -13.73 14.95 0.96
C GLU A 28 -12.90 14.54 -0.27
N HIS A 29 -11.65 15.05 -0.39
CA HIS A 29 -10.75 14.64 -1.47
C HIS A 29 -10.41 13.18 -1.38
N VAL A 30 -10.09 12.67 -0.18
CA VAL A 30 -9.81 11.25 0.02
C VAL A 30 -11.03 10.41 -0.29
N TYR A 31 -12.17 10.71 0.34
CA TYR A 31 -13.40 9.95 0.18
C TYR A 31 -13.84 9.84 -1.28
N THR A 32 -13.91 10.98 -1.98
CA THR A 32 -14.38 11.02 -3.38
C THR A 32 -13.45 10.28 -4.35
N ARG A 33 -12.16 10.19 -4.05
CA ARG A 33 -11.22 9.39 -4.83
C ARG A 33 -11.37 7.90 -4.53
N VAL A 34 -11.44 7.54 -3.26
CA VAL A 34 -11.63 6.14 -2.84
C VAL A 34 -12.95 5.57 -3.36
N ALA A 35 -14.02 6.37 -3.36
CA ALA A 35 -15.33 5.96 -3.89
C ALA A 35 -15.34 5.67 -5.41
N ARG A 36 -14.30 6.05 -6.15
CA ARG A 36 -14.13 5.71 -7.58
C ARG A 36 -13.38 4.39 -7.79
N ALA A 37 -12.81 3.81 -6.74
CA ALA A 37 -12.09 2.56 -6.85
C ALA A 37 -13.07 1.41 -7.15
N ARG A 38 -12.62 0.45 -7.99
CA ARG A 38 -13.36 -0.76 -8.26
C ARG A 38 -13.23 -1.74 -7.10
N GLY A 39 -14.14 -2.71 -7.01
CA GLY A 39 -14.08 -3.78 -6.02
C GLY A 39 -14.49 -3.37 -4.60
N LEU A 40 -14.95 -2.12 -4.39
CA LEU A 40 -15.48 -1.64 -3.11
C LEU A 40 -17.00 -1.63 -3.13
N ALA A 41 -17.63 -2.43 -2.26
CA ALA A 41 -19.08 -2.38 -2.07
C ALA A 41 -19.52 -1.12 -1.29
N ARG A 42 -18.64 -0.57 -0.43
CA ARG A 42 -18.95 0.56 0.45
C ARG A 42 -17.66 1.27 0.86
N VAL A 43 -17.72 2.59 1.07
CA VAL A 43 -16.66 3.41 1.66
C VAL A 43 -17.21 4.13 2.88
N VAL A 44 -16.48 4.11 4.00
CA VAL A 44 -16.90 4.73 5.25
C VAL A 44 -15.76 5.50 5.89
N VAL A 45 -16.05 6.68 6.42
CA VAL A 45 -15.16 7.46 7.28
C VAL A 45 -15.42 7.07 8.74
N LEU A 46 -14.37 6.70 9.46
CA LEU A 46 -14.44 6.35 10.88
C LEU A 46 -13.85 7.48 11.72
N THR A 47 -14.65 8.08 12.57
CA THR A 47 -14.23 9.24 13.34
C THR A 47 -14.74 9.21 14.79
N ASP A 48 -14.05 9.93 15.67
CA ASP A 48 -14.43 10.20 17.05
C ASP A 48 -14.91 11.64 17.26
N ASP A 49 -15.09 12.41 16.16
CA ASP A 49 -15.37 13.82 16.22
C ASP A 49 -16.55 14.22 15.35
N GLU A 50 -17.58 14.82 15.96
CA GLU A 50 -18.80 15.25 15.26
C GLU A 50 -18.55 16.26 14.13
N ARG A 51 -17.48 17.08 14.23
CA ARG A 51 -17.16 18.07 13.18
C ARG A 51 -16.75 17.38 11.89
N ILE A 52 -16.01 16.26 12.01
CA ILE A 52 -15.63 15.43 10.87
C ILE A 52 -16.86 14.71 10.34
N ALA A 53 -17.69 14.13 11.21
CA ALA A 53 -18.93 13.47 10.82
C ALA A 53 -19.85 14.41 10.01
N ARG A 54 -20.12 15.62 10.52
CA ARG A 54 -20.91 16.63 9.82
C ARG A 54 -20.30 17.06 8.49
N ALA A 55 -18.97 17.19 8.41
CA ALA A 55 -18.29 17.51 7.16
C ALA A 55 -18.46 16.39 6.12
N VAL A 56 -18.37 15.11 6.55
CA VAL A 56 -18.60 13.95 5.67
C VAL A 56 -20.03 13.89 5.19
N GLU A 57 -21.00 14.11 6.08
CA GLU A 57 -22.43 14.18 5.76
C GLU A 57 -22.75 15.29 4.74
N ALA A 58 -22.09 16.45 4.88
CA ALA A 58 -22.32 17.61 4.03
C ALA A 58 -21.99 17.36 2.55
N PHE A 59 -21.03 16.48 2.24
CA PHE A 59 -20.73 16.06 0.86
C PHE A 59 -21.37 14.72 0.46
N GLY A 60 -22.27 14.17 1.28
CA GLY A 60 -23.00 12.92 1.01
C GLY A 60 -22.15 11.65 1.23
N GLY A 61 -21.07 11.73 2.01
CA GLY A 61 -20.26 10.58 2.38
C GLY A 61 -20.87 9.79 3.54
N GLU A 62 -20.48 8.51 3.66
CA GLU A 62 -20.86 7.69 4.78
C GLU A 62 -19.84 7.78 5.91
N TRP A 63 -20.32 7.79 7.14
CA TRP A 63 -19.47 7.82 8.33
C TRP A 63 -20.04 6.97 9.47
N GLU A 64 -19.16 6.54 10.36
CA GLU A 64 -19.51 5.87 11.61
C GLU A 64 -18.74 6.49 12.77
N MET A 65 -19.43 6.70 13.90
CA MET A 65 -18.80 7.17 15.14
C MET A 65 -18.06 5.99 15.79
N THR A 66 -16.85 6.26 16.27
CA THR A 66 -15.97 5.27 16.90
C THR A 66 -15.41 5.83 18.20
N PRO A 67 -14.96 4.97 19.14
CA PRO A 67 -14.38 5.42 20.39
C PRO A 67 -13.17 6.35 20.20
N ALA A 68 -13.04 7.33 21.09
CA ALA A 68 -11.93 8.29 21.06
C ALA A 68 -10.60 7.68 21.53
N ASP A 69 -10.65 6.59 22.28
CA ASP A 69 -9.50 5.88 22.86
C ASP A 69 -8.85 4.87 21.91
N CYS A 70 -9.32 4.78 20.65
CA CYS A 70 -8.63 3.98 19.64
C CYS A 70 -7.19 4.46 19.46
N ALA A 71 -6.21 3.58 19.74
CA ALA A 71 -4.79 3.94 19.76
C ALA A 71 -4.26 4.28 18.34
N SER A 72 -4.75 3.58 17.32
CA SER A 72 -4.34 3.75 15.92
C SER A 72 -5.54 3.79 14.95
N GLY A 73 -5.26 4.10 13.67
CA GLY A 73 -6.24 3.98 12.61
C GLY A 73 -6.69 2.53 12.41
N THR A 74 -5.78 1.58 12.53
CA THR A 74 -6.06 0.14 12.42
C THR A 74 -6.97 -0.33 13.57
N ASP A 75 -6.72 0.11 14.80
CA ASP A 75 -7.57 -0.21 15.95
C ASP A 75 -8.99 0.34 15.76
N ARG A 76 -9.10 1.56 15.22
CA ARG A 76 -10.40 2.18 14.91
C ARG A 76 -11.17 1.38 13.88
N ILE A 77 -10.51 0.95 12.81
CA ILE A 77 -11.13 0.12 11.78
C ILE A 77 -11.51 -1.24 12.36
N ALA A 78 -10.63 -1.87 13.13
CA ALA A 78 -10.92 -3.16 13.76
C ALA A 78 -12.10 -3.08 14.73
N TRP A 79 -12.24 -1.99 15.46
CA TRP A 79 -13.39 -1.76 16.33
C TRP A 79 -14.71 -1.76 15.55
N ALA A 80 -14.78 -0.97 14.48
CA ALA A 80 -15.98 -0.88 13.63
C ALA A 80 -16.24 -2.20 12.88
N ALA A 81 -15.20 -2.84 12.36
CA ALA A 81 -15.30 -4.09 11.60
C ALA A 81 -15.93 -5.24 12.37
N ARG A 82 -15.95 -5.21 13.70
CA ARG A 82 -16.63 -6.25 14.52
C ARG A 82 -18.10 -6.41 14.15
N SER A 83 -18.78 -5.29 13.87
CA SER A 83 -20.20 -5.25 13.53
C SER A 83 -20.49 -5.41 12.03
N TRP A 84 -19.48 -5.34 11.17
CA TRP A 84 -19.67 -5.39 9.72
C TRP A 84 -19.77 -6.82 9.20
N ASP A 85 -20.71 -7.06 8.31
CA ASP A 85 -20.79 -8.31 7.53
C ASP A 85 -19.97 -8.17 6.24
N VAL A 86 -18.64 -8.28 6.38
CA VAL A 86 -17.68 -8.19 5.27
C VAL A 86 -16.56 -9.19 5.46
N SER A 87 -16.04 -9.71 4.35
CA SER A 87 -14.89 -10.63 4.36
C SER A 87 -13.54 -9.90 4.43
N ALA A 88 -13.48 -8.67 3.90
CA ALA A 88 -12.25 -7.92 3.79
C ALA A 88 -12.47 -6.40 3.94
N VAL A 89 -11.44 -5.72 4.45
CA VAL A 89 -11.43 -4.27 4.68
C VAL A 89 -10.13 -3.67 4.14
N ILE A 90 -10.24 -2.56 3.43
CA ILE A 90 -9.08 -1.78 2.98
C ILE A 90 -8.96 -0.55 3.87
N ASN A 91 -7.80 -0.41 4.53
CA ASN A 91 -7.44 0.73 5.36
C ASN A 91 -6.78 1.80 4.48
N ILE A 92 -7.46 2.92 4.30
CA ILE A 92 -7.01 4.06 3.51
C ILE A 92 -6.73 5.25 4.45
N GLN A 93 -5.53 5.82 4.36
CA GLN A 93 -5.15 6.95 5.21
C GLN A 93 -5.97 8.20 4.88
N GLY A 94 -6.61 8.79 5.89
CA GLY A 94 -7.46 9.99 5.76
C GLY A 94 -6.68 11.28 5.42
N ASP A 95 -5.37 11.20 5.25
CA ASP A 95 -4.47 12.32 4.95
C ASP A 95 -3.75 12.19 3.59
N GLU A 96 -4.26 11.34 2.70
CA GLU A 96 -3.79 11.18 1.32
C GLU A 96 -4.78 11.75 0.29
N PRO A 97 -4.94 13.09 0.19
CA PRO A 97 -5.95 13.72 -0.67
C PRO A 97 -5.72 13.47 -2.17
N LEU A 98 -4.55 12.97 -2.55
CA LEU A 98 -4.20 12.64 -3.94
C LEU A 98 -4.14 11.13 -4.20
N ILE A 99 -4.65 10.29 -3.28
CA ILE A 99 -4.67 8.85 -3.49
C ILE A 99 -5.27 8.49 -4.85
N ASP A 100 -4.60 7.60 -5.57
CA ASP A 100 -5.11 7.13 -6.86
C ASP A 100 -6.15 6.01 -6.62
N PRO A 101 -7.36 6.10 -7.17
CA PRO A 101 -8.36 5.04 -7.10
C PRO A 101 -7.86 3.67 -7.57
N GLU A 102 -6.97 3.63 -8.57
CA GLU A 102 -6.41 2.39 -9.08
C GLU A 102 -5.57 1.65 -8.04
N VAL A 103 -4.89 2.37 -7.16
CA VAL A 103 -4.13 1.77 -6.05
C VAL A 103 -5.04 1.04 -5.07
N VAL A 104 -6.20 1.61 -4.79
CA VAL A 104 -7.23 0.98 -3.95
C VAL A 104 -7.83 -0.24 -4.67
N SER A 105 -8.08 -0.11 -5.98
CA SER A 105 -8.59 -1.19 -6.82
C SER A 105 -7.63 -2.39 -6.87
N LEU A 106 -6.31 -2.16 -6.98
CA LEU A 106 -5.30 -3.21 -6.95
C LEU A 106 -5.36 -4.05 -5.66
N ILE A 107 -5.57 -3.40 -4.51
CA ILE A 107 -5.73 -4.11 -3.24
C ILE A 107 -7.04 -4.91 -3.21
N ALA A 108 -8.14 -4.32 -3.70
CA ALA A 108 -9.43 -5.00 -3.76
C ALA A 108 -9.34 -6.26 -4.65
N ASP A 109 -8.77 -6.13 -5.86
CA ASP A 109 -8.56 -7.20 -6.82
C ASP A 109 -7.67 -8.31 -6.23
N HIS A 110 -6.59 -7.94 -5.51
CA HIS A 110 -5.72 -8.91 -4.85
C HIS A 110 -6.47 -9.71 -3.78
N LEU A 111 -7.23 -9.03 -2.93
CA LEU A 111 -8.03 -9.69 -1.90
C LEU A 111 -9.13 -10.58 -2.50
N GLU A 112 -9.68 -10.25 -3.66
CA GLU A 112 -10.66 -11.09 -4.34
C GLU A 112 -10.02 -12.36 -4.91
N THR A 113 -8.86 -12.23 -5.57
CA THR A 113 -8.19 -13.32 -6.27
C THR A 113 -7.37 -14.23 -5.36
N ASN A 114 -6.97 -13.76 -4.17
CA ASN A 114 -6.13 -14.51 -3.21
C ASN A 114 -6.84 -14.63 -1.84
N PRO A 115 -7.85 -15.52 -1.72
CA PRO A 115 -8.67 -15.60 -0.50
C PRO A 115 -7.91 -16.02 0.75
N ASP A 116 -6.78 -16.70 0.61
CA ASP A 116 -5.96 -17.21 1.70
C ASP A 116 -4.95 -16.17 2.24
N ASP A 117 -4.75 -15.07 1.53
CA ASP A 117 -3.85 -14.02 1.98
C ASP A 117 -4.49 -13.20 3.12
N PRO A 118 -3.91 -13.20 4.33
CA PRO A 118 -4.51 -12.52 5.48
C PRO A 118 -4.45 -11.01 5.37
N MET A 119 -3.43 -10.50 4.69
CA MET A 119 -3.16 -9.08 4.52
C MET A 119 -2.41 -8.86 3.21
N VAL A 120 -2.61 -7.71 2.60
CA VAL A 120 -1.84 -7.22 1.45
C VAL A 120 -1.52 -5.75 1.63
N THR A 121 -0.37 -5.33 1.13
CA THR A 121 0.00 -3.91 1.04
C THR A 121 0.65 -3.64 -0.31
N LEU A 122 1.13 -2.42 -0.55
CA LEU A 122 1.68 -2.02 -1.83
C LEU A 122 3.13 -1.57 -1.72
N ALA A 123 3.86 -1.78 -2.79
CA ALA A 123 5.19 -1.22 -2.97
C ALA A 123 5.40 -0.70 -4.40
N THR A 124 6.29 0.27 -4.54
CA THR A 124 6.72 0.84 -5.82
C THR A 124 8.24 0.95 -5.84
N PRO A 125 8.92 0.95 -7.00
CA PRO A 125 10.33 1.27 -7.05
C PRO A 125 10.64 2.59 -6.32
N ALA A 126 11.61 2.59 -5.44
CA ALA A 126 12.04 3.77 -4.72
C ALA A 126 12.86 4.69 -5.64
N ALA A 127 12.57 5.99 -5.63
CA ALA A 127 13.41 6.97 -6.29
C ALA A 127 14.75 7.15 -5.54
N PRO A 128 15.85 7.49 -6.21
CA PRO A 128 17.17 7.63 -5.57
C PRO A 128 17.16 8.57 -4.35
N GLU A 129 16.42 9.66 -4.41
CA GLU A 129 16.27 10.64 -3.34
C GLU A 129 15.44 10.12 -2.14
N GLU A 130 14.67 9.07 -2.33
CA GLU A 130 13.85 8.45 -1.27
C GLU A 130 14.64 7.44 -0.44
N LEU A 131 15.77 6.95 -0.95
CA LEU A 131 16.54 5.89 -0.27
C LEU A 131 17.04 6.34 1.11
N GLY A 132 17.60 7.53 1.18
CA GLY A 132 18.09 8.12 2.44
C GLY A 132 17.00 8.80 3.29
N ASN A 133 15.77 8.93 2.80
CA ASN A 133 14.70 9.60 3.51
C ASN A 133 14.01 8.64 4.49
N PRO A 134 14.08 8.86 5.82
CA PRO A 134 13.43 7.99 6.81
C PRO A 134 11.89 8.05 6.77
N ASN A 135 11.30 9.05 6.10
CA ASN A 135 9.85 9.14 5.91
C ASN A 135 9.36 8.29 4.74
N ALA A 136 10.23 7.96 3.79
CA ALA A 136 9.97 6.97 2.76
C ALA A 136 10.37 5.58 3.30
N VAL A 137 9.40 4.79 3.73
CA VAL A 137 9.64 3.44 4.25
C VAL A 137 10.07 2.52 3.12
N LYS A 138 11.17 1.79 3.30
CA LYS A 138 11.65 0.77 2.35
C LYS A 138 11.13 -0.59 2.76
N VAL A 139 11.02 -1.49 1.79
CA VAL A 139 10.61 -2.87 2.03
C VAL A 139 11.52 -3.83 1.26
N ALA A 140 12.01 -4.85 1.94
CA ALA A 140 12.69 -5.99 1.33
C ALA A 140 11.69 -7.13 1.12
N THR A 141 11.78 -7.82 -0.02
CA THR A 141 10.84 -8.87 -0.41
C THR A 141 11.51 -10.23 -0.51
N ALA A 142 10.75 -11.26 -0.22
CA ALA A 142 11.08 -12.65 -0.53
C ALA A 142 10.91 -12.91 -2.05
N ARG A 143 11.31 -14.11 -2.47
CA ARG A 143 11.23 -14.52 -3.89
C ARG A 143 9.79 -14.63 -4.39
N ASP A 144 8.85 -14.94 -3.52
CA ASP A 144 7.41 -15.02 -3.80
C ASP A 144 6.70 -13.67 -3.81
N GLY A 145 7.42 -12.57 -3.55
CA GLY A 145 6.87 -11.22 -3.50
C GLY A 145 6.35 -10.82 -2.12
N SER A 146 6.41 -11.68 -1.11
CA SER A 146 6.02 -11.32 0.25
C SER A 146 7.04 -10.40 0.92
N ALA A 147 6.58 -9.55 1.84
CA ALA A 147 7.44 -8.66 2.62
C ALA A 147 8.25 -9.47 3.64
N LEU A 148 9.57 -9.30 3.60
CA LEU A 148 10.50 -9.82 4.62
C LEU A 148 10.68 -8.82 5.77
N TYR A 149 10.84 -7.54 5.43
CA TYR A 149 11.08 -6.49 6.41
C TYR A 149 10.76 -5.10 5.86
N PHE A 150 10.24 -4.24 6.73
CA PHE A 150 10.03 -2.82 6.46
C PHE A 150 10.99 -2.00 7.30
N SER A 151 11.63 -0.97 6.71
CA SER A 151 12.56 -0.13 7.44
C SER A 151 12.56 1.32 6.96
N ARG A 152 12.85 2.22 7.89
CA ARG A 152 13.20 3.61 7.58
C ARG A 152 14.61 3.74 7.03
N SER A 153 15.49 2.78 7.35
CA SER A 153 16.83 2.68 6.81
C SER A 153 16.82 2.26 5.33
N PRO A 154 17.88 2.57 4.55
CA PRO A 154 18.04 2.03 3.20
C PRO A 154 18.20 0.50 3.25
N ILE A 155 17.24 -0.22 2.69
CA ILE A 155 17.27 -1.68 2.50
C ILE A 155 16.76 -2.03 1.10
N PRO A 156 17.30 -3.13 0.45
CA PRO A 156 18.52 -3.84 0.84
C PRO A 156 19.78 -2.97 0.70
N TYR A 157 20.87 -3.32 1.42
CA TYR A 157 22.14 -2.60 1.26
C TYR A 157 22.76 -2.93 -0.11
N PRO A 158 23.03 -1.93 -0.97
CA PRO A 158 23.51 -2.15 -2.33
C PRO A 158 25.05 -2.37 -2.34
N ARG A 159 25.51 -3.55 -1.93
CA ARG A 159 26.95 -3.86 -1.91
C ARG A 159 27.54 -4.03 -3.32
N ASN A 160 26.74 -4.58 -4.25
CA ASN A 160 27.16 -4.85 -5.62
C ASN A 160 26.16 -4.23 -6.59
N GLU A 161 26.62 -3.87 -7.79
CA GLU A 161 25.75 -3.47 -8.89
C GLU A 161 24.88 -4.64 -9.36
N GLY A 162 23.67 -4.35 -9.86
CA GLY A 162 22.74 -5.36 -10.38
C GLY A 162 21.99 -6.18 -9.32
N GLY A 163 22.03 -5.78 -8.04
CA GLY A 163 21.22 -6.35 -6.98
C GLY A 163 19.72 -6.01 -7.12
N ALA A 164 18.90 -6.43 -6.15
CA ALA A 164 17.48 -6.11 -6.10
C ALA A 164 17.27 -4.60 -6.04
N ALA A 165 16.36 -4.08 -6.89
CA ALA A 165 15.97 -2.68 -6.85
C ALA A 165 15.27 -2.38 -5.52
N PRO A 166 15.63 -1.28 -4.83
CA PRO A 166 14.95 -0.87 -3.62
C PRO A 166 13.48 -0.56 -3.89
N LEU A 167 12.60 -1.00 -2.98
CA LEU A 167 11.18 -0.73 -3.04
C LEU A 167 10.77 0.22 -1.92
N LYS A 168 9.92 1.19 -2.26
CA LYS A 168 9.22 2.04 -1.31
C LYS A 168 7.87 1.43 -0.99
N HIS A 169 7.58 1.27 0.29
CA HIS A 169 6.28 0.86 0.79
C HIS A 169 5.26 2.01 0.69
N LEU A 170 4.04 1.66 0.34
CA LEU A 170 2.89 2.58 0.32
C LEU A 170 1.93 2.21 1.45
N GLY A 171 1.61 3.18 2.30
CA GLY A 171 0.87 3.00 3.55
C GLY A 171 -0.62 2.71 3.38
N ILE A 172 -0.99 1.89 2.42
CA ILE A 172 -2.36 1.38 2.22
C ILE A 172 -2.38 -0.13 2.44
N TYR A 173 -3.40 -0.63 3.10
CA TYR A 173 -3.46 -2.03 3.52
C TYR A 173 -4.82 -2.64 3.25
N GLY A 174 -4.82 -3.83 2.69
CA GLY A 174 -5.99 -4.71 2.64
C GLY A 174 -5.87 -5.82 3.67
N TYR A 175 -6.95 -6.10 4.37
CA TYR A 175 -6.99 -7.14 5.40
C TYR A 175 -8.18 -8.07 5.18
N ARG A 176 -8.02 -9.36 5.45
CA ARG A 176 -9.14 -10.19 5.84
C ARG A 176 -9.66 -9.71 7.18
N LYS A 177 -10.99 -9.77 7.39
CA LYS A 177 -11.59 -9.27 8.64
C LYS A 177 -11.01 -9.94 9.88
N ASP A 178 -10.86 -11.24 9.88
CA ASP A 178 -10.29 -12.02 10.98
C ASP A 178 -8.81 -11.67 11.24
N ALA A 179 -8.02 -11.49 10.20
CA ALA A 179 -6.64 -11.05 10.29
C ALA A 179 -6.51 -9.62 10.86
N LEU A 180 -7.39 -8.70 10.47
CA LEU A 180 -7.47 -7.35 11.03
C LEU A 180 -7.78 -7.40 12.54
N LEU A 181 -8.79 -8.19 12.93
CA LEU A 181 -9.18 -8.32 14.33
C LEU A 181 -8.08 -8.97 15.16
N LEU A 182 -7.39 -9.99 14.61
CA LEU A 182 -6.22 -10.59 15.24
C LEU A 182 -5.11 -9.55 15.45
N LEU A 183 -4.73 -8.81 14.41
CA LEU A 183 -3.66 -7.81 14.44
C LEU A 183 -3.92 -6.73 15.49
N ALA A 184 -5.14 -6.21 15.56
CA ALA A 184 -5.53 -5.19 16.54
C ALA A 184 -5.50 -5.72 17.99
N GLY A 185 -5.66 -7.04 18.19
CA GLY A 185 -5.55 -7.67 19.51
C GLY A 185 -4.12 -7.94 19.99
N LEU A 186 -3.12 -7.82 19.11
CA LEU A 186 -1.73 -8.08 19.44
C LEU A 186 -1.04 -6.86 20.05
N PRO A 187 -0.17 -7.05 21.06
CA PRO A 187 0.66 -5.97 21.59
C PRO A 187 1.71 -5.52 20.55
N PRO A 188 2.11 -4.24 20.57
CA PRO A 188 3.20 -3.74 19.73
C PRO A 188 4.49 -4.52 19.94
N THR A 189 5.15 -4.90 18.85
CA THR A 189 6.41 -5.68 18.89
C THR A 189 7.63 -4.78 19.08
N PRO A 190 8.80 -5.33 19.50
CA PRO A 190 10.03 -4.54 19.61
C PRO A 190 10.46 -3.87 18.30
N LEU A 191 10.33 -4.56 17.17
CA LEU A 191 10.68 -4.00 15.84
C LEU A 191 9.72 -2.88 15.44
N GLU A 192 8.41 -3.06 15.67
CA GLU A 192 7.42 -2.01 15.46
C GLU A 192 7.73 -0.75 16.25
N ARG A 193 8.08 -0.90 17.54
CA ARG A 193 8.45 0.25 18.40
C ARG A 193 9.72 0.94 17.93
N SER A 194 10.72 0.16 17.50
CA SER A 194 12.01 0.65 17.02
C SER A 194 11.88 1.51 15.77
N GLU A 195 11.13 1.02 14.79
CA GLU A 195 10.94 1.68 13.50
C GLU A 195 9.71 2.62 13.49
N SER A 196 8.83 2.52 14.50
CA SER A 196 7.50 3.16 14.50
C SER A 196 6.71 2.80 13.24
N LEU A 197 6.66 1.49 12.93
CA LEU A 197 6.02 0.90 11.76
C LEU A 197 5.11 -0.25 12.18
N GLU A 198 3.79 0.00 12.21
CA GLU A 198 2.77 -0.96 12.67
C GLU A 198 2.75 -2.26 11.83
N GLN A 199 3.02 -2.17 10.52
CA GLN A 199 3.07 -3.32 9.62
C GLN A 199 4.17 -4.34 9.97
N LEU A 200 5.15 -3.99 10.80
CA LEU A 200 6.14 -4.95 11.33
C LEU A 200 5.49 -5.93 12.31
N ARG A 201 4.43 -5.54 13.02
CA ARG A 201 3.63 -6.45 13.86
C ARG A 201 2.95 -7.50 12.99
N ALA A 202 2.36 -7.06 11.86
CA ALA A 202 1.73 -7.97 10.91
C ALA A 202 2.76 -8.95 10.29
N ALA A 203 3.91 -8.45 9.84
CA ALA A 203 4.97 -9.28 9.27
C ALA A 203 5.52 -10.34 10.24
N GLN A 204 5.48 -10.06 11.55
CA GLN A 204 5.90 -11.01 12.59
C GLN A 204 4.80 -12.00 13.01
N ALA A 205 3.53 -11.60 12.91
CA ALA A 205 2.39 -12.39 13.35
C ALA A 205 1.79 -13.28 12.25
N MET A 206 1.93 -12.87 10.99
CA MET A 206 1.32 -13.53 9.83
C MET A 206 2.36 -14.32 9.05
N ARG A 207 1.95 -15.45 8.44
CA ARG A 207 2.85 -16.29 7.63
C ARG A 207 3.35 -15.59 6.38
N SER A 208 2.55 -14.67 5.84
CA SER A 208 2.88 -13.93 4.63
C SER A 208 2.18 -12.56 4.67
N VAL A 209 2.87 -11.53 4.17
CA VAL A 209 2.31 -10.21 3.85
C VAL A 209 2.65 -9.93 2.39
N PRO A 210 1.82 -10.38 1.43
CA PRO A 210 2.04 -10.12 0.03
C PRO A 210 2.10 -8.63 -0.30
N LEU A 211 2.95 -8.30 -1.28
CA LEU A 211 3.06 -6.97 -1.86
C LEU A 211 2.50 -6.99 -3.27
N ALA A 212 1.38 -6.33 -3.48
CA ALA A 212 0.98 -5.98 -4.83
C ALA A 212 1.89 -4.85 -5.34
N GLN A 213 2.41 -5.00 -6.55
CA GLN A 213 3.28 -3.98 -7.14
C GLN A 213 2.44 -3.00 -7.95
N SER A 214 2.44 -1.74 -7.55
CA SER A 214 1.91 -0.69 -8.40
C SER A 214 3.00 -0.28 -9.41
N ALA A 215 2.93 -0.83 -10.60
CA ALA A 215 3.79 -0.41 -11.70
C ALA A 215 3.40 1.01 -12.14
N GLY A 216 4.00 2.03 -11.51
CA GLY A 216 3.98 3.40 -12.03
C GLY A 216 2.72 4.24 -11.76
N VAL A 217 1.77 3.80 -10.94
CA VAL A 217 0.51 4.52 -10.66
C VAL A 217 0.65 5.66 -9.66
N ILE A 218 1.77 5.77 -8.94
CA ILE A 218 1.98 6.86 -7.98
C ILE A 218 3.21 7.68 -8.36
N SER A 219 3.07 8.49 -9.39
CA SER A 219 3.92 9.64 -9.62
C SER A 219 3.13 10.91 -9.29
N HIS A 220 3.54 11.60 -8.24
CA HIS A 220 3.14 13.01 -8.05
C HIS A 220 3.89 13.94 -9.03
N SER A 221 4.56 13.37 -10.02
CA SER A 221 5.16 14.07 -11.15
C SER A 221 4.36 13.76 -12.41
N PRO A 222 4.24 14.72 -13.35
CA PRO A 222 3.58 14.44 -14.63
C PRO A 222 4.26 13.26 -15.33
N PRO A 223 3.51 12.41 -16.06
CA PRO A 223 4.05 11.20 -16.64
C PRO A 223 5.20 11.51 -17.60
N LYS A 224 6.40 11.01 -17.30
CA LYS A 224 7.44 10.91 -18.29
C LYS A 224 6.98 9.90 -19.34
N PRO A 225 7.19 10.14 -20.65
CA PRO A 225 6.76 9.20 -21.68
C PRO A 225 7.38 7.82 -21.43
N SER A 226 6.53 6.82 -21.38
CA SER A 226 6.83 5.43 -21.13
C SER A 226 7.81 4.87 -22.18
N THR A 227 8.99 4.46 -21.74
CA THR A 227 9.83 3.48 -22.45
C THR A 227 9.74 2.12 -21.78
N ALA A 228 8.55 1.65 -21.51
CA ALA A 228 8.32 0.25 -21.18
C ALA A 228 8.26 -0.56 -22.48
N ARG A 229 9.43 -0.97 -22.98
CA ARG A 229 9.53 -1.94 -24.04
C ARG A 229 9.24 -3.33 -23.45
N ALA A 230 8.09 -3.89 -23.80
CA ALA A 230 7.71 -5.24 -23.46
C ALA A 230 8.83 -6.22 -23.86
N ILE A 231 9.38 -6.96 -22.93
CA ILE A 231 10.22 -8.12 -23.21
C ILE A 231 9.28 -9.21 -23.70
N ARG A 232 9.09 -9.26 -25.02
CA ARG A 232 8.52 -10.45 -25.68
C ARG A 232 9.59 -11.52 -25.66
N SER A 233 9.27 -12.66 -25.07
CA SER A 233 10.01 -13.90 -25.23
C SER A 233 10.08 -14.26 -26.72
N SER A 234 11.24 -14.08 -27.34
CA SER A 234 11.52 -14.63 -28.65
C SER A 234 12.07 -16.04 -28.47
N SER A 235 11.27 -17.00 -28.90
CA SER A 235 11.68 -18.39 -29.11
C SER A 235 12.94 -18.48 -29.95
N VAL A 236 13.94 -19.16 -29.40
CA VAL A 236 15.17 -19.51 -30.10
C VAL A 236 14.84 -20.56 -31.18
N SER A 237 14.84 -20.15 -32.43
CA SER A 237 14.89 -21.08 -33.57
C SER A 237 16.34 -21.49 -33.84
N THR A 238 16.63 -22.72 -33.56
CA THR A 238 17.90 -23.38 -33.91
C THR A 238 17.94 -23.59 -35.41
N THR A 239 18.72 -22.80 -36.14
CA THR A 239 19.03 -23.11 -37.54
C THR A 239 20.50 -23.50 -37.62
N THR A 240 20.69 -24.80 -37.76
CA THR A 240 21.97 -25.45 -38.12
C THR A 240 22.43 -24.96 -39.48
N ARG A 241 23.56 -24.27 -39.55
CA ARG A 241 24.20 -23.99 -40.85
C ARG A 241 25.60 -24.55 -40.88
N ALA A 242 25.81 -25.44 -41.85
CA ALA A 242 27.02 -26.20 -42.14
C ALA A 242 28.26 -25.31 -42.37
N ARG A 243 29.39 -25.78 -41.93
CA ARG A 243 30.74 -25.26 -42.22
C ARG A 243 31.17 -25.68 -43.63
N PRO A 244 31.80 -24.78 -44.41
CA PRO A 244 32.66 -25.22 -45.51
C PRO A 244 34.10 -25.47 -45.02
N ARG A 245 34.68 -26.57 -45.46
CA ARG A 245 36.09 -26.95 -45.32
C ARG A 245 36.96 -25.96 -46.11
N ALA A 246 37.99 -25.42 -45.51
CA ALA A 246 39.10 -24.78 -46.22
C ALA A 246 40.31 -25.74 -46.19
N ARG A 247 40.85 -25.83 -47.38
CA ARG A 247 41.97 -26.69 -47.79
C ARG A 247 43.32 -26.11 -47.33
N ALA A 248 44.22 -26.97 -46.96
CA ALA A 248 45.62 -26.66 -46.74
C ALA A 248 46.32 -26.31 -48.06
N ALA A 249 47.25 -25.34 -47.99
CA ALA A 249 48.34 -25.23 -48.94
C ALA A 249 49.62 -24.89 -48.18
N ARG A 250 50.64 -25.63 -48.56
CA ARG A 250 52.01 -25.62 -48.07
C ARG A 250 52.76 -24.31 -48.42
N ALA A 251 53.64 -23.90 -47.55
CA ALA A 251 55.06 -23.70 -47.77
C ALA A 251 55.71 -23.44 -46.39
#